data_ba4aea12d740e373ce6bd940c7e01808
#
_entry.id   ba4aea12d740e373ce6bd940c7e01808
#
_cell.length_a   1.000
_cell.length_b   1.000
_cell.length_c   1.000
_cell.angle_alpha   90.00
_cell.angle_beta   90.00
_cell.angle_gamma   90.00
#
_symmetry.space_group_name_H-M   'P 1'
#
loop_
_entity.id
_entity.type
_entity.pdbx_description
1 polymer ?
#
loop_
_entity_poly.entity_id
_entity_poly.type
_entity_poly.pdbx_seq_one_letter_code
_entity_poly.pdbx_strand_id
1 'polypeptide(L)'
;MIKACVFDIFGTTVDWRASVSRELAAFAKQKGIRNIDWVQFADEWRQLYQPSMEEVRSGRRPWTILDVLHRESLVKLIGRYAIAGLSDAEIDDVNRAWHRLEPWPDVVEGLTRLKRKMVIAPCSNGNIALMVNMAKRAGLPWDCILGAETARSYKPMPEAYLAACRHLGLAPGQVMMVAAHNGDLKAAKAQGLATGFVPRPTEHGTGQKTDLVADHGVVDIAASSFVELAARLDC
;
A
#
# COMPACT_ATOMS: atom_id res chain seq x y z
N MET A 1 7.12 -24.35 6.84
CA MET A 1 5.97 -23.81 7.61
C MET A 1 6.12 -22.30 7.66
N ILE A 2 5.07 -21.56 7.31
CA ILE A 2 5.04 -20.09 7.37
C ILE A 2 4.98 -19.63 8.83
N LYS A 3 5.78 -18.63 9.16
CA LYS A 3 5.88 -18.03 10.52
C LYS A 3 5.49 -16.56 10.55
N ALA A 4 5.53 -15.90 9.40
CA ALA A 4 5.12 -14.51 9.27
C ALA A 4 4.38 -14.29 7.95
N CYS A 5 3.41 -13.37 7.97
CA CYS A 5 2.79 -12.80 6.77
C CYS A 5 3.15 -11.32 6.70
N VAL A 6 3.67 -10.89 5.55
CA VAL A 6 3.93 -9.49 5.27
C VAL A 6 3.01 -9.02 4.14
N PHE A 7 2.47 -7.82 4.25
CA PHE A 7 1.33 -7.39 3.46
C PHE A 7 1.66 -6.16 2.62
N ASP A 8 1.29 -6.21 1.34
CA ASP A 8 1.10 -4.99 0.58
C ASP A 8 -0.06 -4.17 1.16
N ILE A 9 0.03 -2.85 1.06
CA ILE A 9 -0.92 -1.96 1.71
C ILE A 9 -1.85 -1.29 0.71
N PHE A 10 -1.31 -0.48 -0.21
CA PHE A 10 -2.13 0.32 -1.13
C PHE A 10 -2.83 -0.56 -2.16
N GLY A 11 -4.15 -0.65 -2.05
CA GLY A 11 -4.99 -1.48 -2.91
C GLY A 11 -5.22 -2.88 -2.35
N THR A 12 -4.27 -3.48 -1.63
CA THR A 12 -4.40 -4.81 -1.02
C THR A 12 -5.11 -4.76 0.33
N THR A 13 -4.56 -3.99 1.25
CA THR A 13 -5.08 -3.86 2.64
C THR A 13 -6.10 -2.74 2.74
N VAL A 14 -5.91 -1.64 2.01
CA VAL A 14 -6.74 -0.44 2.09
C VAL A 14 -7.27 -0.01 0.72
N ASP A 15 -8.48 0.55 0.70
CA ASP A 15 -9.06 1.20 -0.47
C ASP A 15 -8.52 2.62 -0.57
N TRP A 16 -7.39 2.76 -1.26
CA TRP A 16 -6.74 4.05 -1.44
C TRP A 16 -7.59 5.00 -2.28
N ARG A 17 -8.25 4.49 -3.35
CA ARG A 17 -8.96 5.30 -4.32
C ARG A 17 -10.16 6.01 -3.72
N ALA A 18 -11.04 5.27 -3.06
CA ALA A 18 -12.20 5.86 -2.39
C ALA A 18 -11.79 6.73 -1.21
N SER A 19 -10.77 6.34 -0.44
CA SER A 19 -10.30 7.10 0.72
C SER A 19 -9.69 8.44 0.33
N VAL A 20 -8.74 8.47 -0.61
CA VAL A 20 -8.11 9.72 -1.08
C VAL A 20 -9.14 10.64 -1.71
N SER A 21 -10.01 10.11 -2.59
CA SER A 21 -11.05 10.91 -3.24
C SER A 21 -11.98 11.58 -2.24
N ARG A 22 -12.39 10.85 -1.19
CA ARG A 22 -13.23 11.36 -0.10
C ARG A 22 -12.54 12.46 0.70
N GLU A 23 -11.27 12.26 1.08
CA GLU A 23 -10.48 13.25 1.82
C GLU A 23 -10.31 14.55 1.00
N LEU A 24 -9.98 14.41 -0.30
CA LEU A 24 -9.87 15.55 -1.21
C LEU A 24 -11.19 16.30 -1.37
N ALA A 25 -12.30 15.59 -1.55
CA ALA A 25 -13.63 16.20 -1.67
C ALA A 25 -14.04 16.94 -0.39
N ALA A 26 -13.72 16.38 0.78
CA ALA A 26 -13.99 17.02 2.07
C ALA A 26 -13.17 18.31 2.24
N PHE A 27 -11.87 18.25 1.94
CA PHE A 27 -10.99 19.43 1.96
C PHE A 27 -11.48 20.51 0.99
N ALA A 28 -11.79 20.13 -0.25
CA ALA A 28 -12.29 21.04 -1.28
C ALA A 28 -13.58 21.75 -0.87
N LYS A 29 -14.52 21.02 -0.24
CA LYS A 29 -15.75 21.59 0.30
C LYS A 29 -15.46 22.68 1.34
N GLN A 30 -14.51 22.45 2.25
CA GLN A 30 -14.10 23.43 3.27
C GLN A 30 -13.47 24.68 2.64
N LYS A 31 -12.72 24.50 1.55
CA LYS A 31 -12.02 25.59 0.84
C LYS A 31 -12.86 26.28 -0.25
N GLY A 32 -14.06 25.80 -0.53
CA GLY A 32 -14.89 26.32 -1.61
C GLY A 32 -14.35 26.00 -3.02
N ILE A 33 -13.46 25.01 -3.15
CA ILE A 33 -12.93 24.57 -4.44
C ILE A 33 -14.02 23.76 -5.15
N ARG A 34 -14.33 24.13 -6.41
CA ARG A 34 -15.43 23.54 -7.19
C ARG A 34 -14.94 23.07 -8.56
N ASN A 35 -15.79 22.31 -9.26
CA ASN A 35 -15.60 21.87 -10.64
C ASN A 35 -14.36 20.99 -10.87
N ILE A 36 -13.96 20.20 -9.86
CA ILE A 36 -12.89 19.20 -9.97
C ILE A 36 -13.48 17.83 -9.68
N ASP A 37 -13.21 16.86 -10.54
CA ASP A 37 -13.46 15.45 -10.28
C ASP A 37 -12.34 14.91 -9.37
N TRP A 38 -12.68 14.72 -8.09
CA TRP A 38 -11.71 14.28 -7.08
C TRP A 38 -11.34 12.80 -7.20
N VAL A 39 -12.15 12.00 -7.90
CA VAL A 39 -11.79 10.62 -8.24
C VAL A 39 -10.72 10.63 -9.32
N GLN A 40 -10.91 11.40 -10.38
CA GLN A 40 -9.90 11.58 -11.42
C GLN A 40 -8.60 12.17 -10.85
N PHE A 41 -8.71 13.17 -9.98
CA PHE A 41 -7.52 13.76 -9.31
C PHE A 41 -6.75 12.72 -8.51
N ALA A 42 -7.43 11.86 -7.75
CA ALA A 42 -6.80 10.78 -6.99
C ALA A 42 -6.12 9.76 -7.92
N ASP A 43 -6.76 9.40 -9.03
CA ASP A 43 -6.21 8.51 -10.05
C ASP A 43 -4.95 9.11 -10.69
N GLU A 44 -4.96 10.40 -11.04
CA GLU A 44 -3.79 11.09 -11.58
C GLU A 44 -2.66 11.20 -10.55
N TRP A 45 -2.98 11.42 -9.27
CA TRP A 45 -1.99 11.40 -8.21
C TRP A 45 -1.33 10.03 -8.08
N ARG A 46 -2.13 8.97 -8.12
CA ARG A 46 -1.64 7.59 -8.12
C ARG A 46 -0.78 7.26 -9.34
N GLN A 47 -1.08 7.81 -10.52
CA GLN A 47 -0.26 7.63 -11.73
C GLN A 47 1.15 8.21 -11.58
N LEU A 48 1.36 9.24 -10.77
CA LEU A 48 2.67 9.81 -10.50
C LEU A 48 3.51 8.99 -9.50
N TYR A 49 2.90 8.01 -8.81
CA TYR A 49 3.52 7.18 -7.78
C TYR A 49 4.69 6.35 -8.31
N GLN A 50 4.47 5.54 -9.35
CA GLN A 50 5.52 4.68 -9.91
C GLN A 50 6.67 5.49 -10.54
N PRO A 51 6.42 6.52 -11.36
CA PRO A 51 7.51 7.35 -11.91
C PRO A 51 8.35 8.04 -10.83
N SER A 52 7.74 8.55 -9.76
CA SER A 52 8.48 9.22 -8.69
C SER A 52 9.40 8.27 -7.92
N MET A 53 8.96 7.04 -7.65
CA MET A 53 9.80 6.01 -7.03
C MET A 53 10.89 5.50 -7.98
N GLU A 54 10.64 5.50 -9.30
CA GLU A 54 11.64 5.09 -10.28
C GLU A 54 12.86 6.00 -10.30
N GLU A 55 12.70 7.29 -10.02
CA GLU A 55 13.84 8.20 -9.83
C GLU A 55 14.77 7.73 -8.70
N VAL A 56 14.19 7.18 -7.63
CA VAL A 56 14.95 6.63 -6.49
C VAL A 56 15.51 5.25 -6.83
N ARG A 57 14.70 4.35 -7.42
CA ARG A 57 15.15 2.98 -7.78
C ARG A 57 16.29 2.97 -8.77
N SER A 58 16.24 3.87 -9.74
CA SER A 58 17.32 4.00 -10.77
C SER A 58 18.57 4.72 -10.28
N GLY A 59 18.58 5.24 -9.04
CA GLY A 59 19.69 6.01 -8.50
C GLY A 59 19.80 7.44 -9.02
N ARG A 60 18.88 7.91 -9.86
CA ARG A 60 18.85 9.32 -10.30
C ARG A 60 18.52 10.28 -9.16
N ARG A 61 17.89 9.75 -8.11
CA ARG A 61 17.58 10.47 -6.88
C ARG A 61 18.06 9.65 -5.67
N PRO A 62 18.66 10.29 -4.62
CA PRO A 62 18.97 9.59 -3.39
C PRO A 62 17.72 9.08 -2.70
N TRP A 63 17.89 8.14 -1.76
CA TRP A 63 16.76 7.61 -0.98
C TRP A 63 15.90 8.75 -0.43
N THR A 64 14.63 8.69 -0.78
CA THR A 64 13.60 9.66 -0.40
C THR A 64 12.37 8.88 0.02
N ILE A 65 11.75 9.24 1.14
CA ILE A 65 10.52 8.59 1.63
C ILE A 65 9.31 8.96 0.77
N LEU A 66 8.30 8.10 0.80
CA LEU A 66 7.12 8.25 -0.05
C LEU A 66 6.32 9.54 0.23
N ASP A 67 6.22 9.99 1.47
CA ASP A 67 5.53 11.24 1.81
C ASP A 67 6.08 12.45 1.04
N VAL A 68 7.40 12.52 0.86
CA VAL A 68 8.05 13.58 0.09
C VAL A 68 7.68 13.46 -1.39
N LEU A 69 7.73 12.24 -1.95
CA LEU A 69 7.37 11.98 -3.36
C LEU A 69 5.89 12.27 -3.63
N HIS A 70 5.01 11.91 -2.71
CA HIS A 70 3.59 12.21 -2.79
C HIS A 70 3.33 13.72 -2.75
N ARG A 71 4.00 14.44 -1.82
CA ARG A 71 3.85 15.90 -1.74
C ARG A 71 4.29 16.60 -3.02
N GLU A 72 5.43 16.24 -3.57
CA GLU A 72 5.92 16.81 -4.82
C GLU A 72 4.97 16.53 -6.00
N SER A 73 4.40 15.34 -6.04
CA SER A 73 3.39 14.95 -7.03
C SER A 73 2.09 15.75 -6.83
N LEU A 74 1.68 15.95 -5.59
CA LEU A 74 0.51 16.78 -5.23
C LEU A 74 0.70 18.22 -5.70
N VAL A 75 1.86 18.85 -5.45
CA VAL A 75 2.16 20.22 -5.89
C VAL A 75 2.07 20.36 -7.42
N LYS A 76 2.55 19.36 -8.16
CA LYS A 76 2.41 19.34 -9.64
C LYS A 76 0.93 19.31 -10.06
N LEU A 77 0.11 18.51 -9.38
CA LEU A 77 -1.32 18.43 -9.69
C LEU A 77 -2.07 19.70 -9.30
N ILE A 78 -1.79 20.29 -8.14
CA ILE A 78 -2.33 21.59 -7.72
C ILE A 78 -2.10 22.63 -8.82
N GLY A 79 -0.88 22.70 -9.37
CA GLY A 79 -0.57 23.58 -10.49
C GLY A 79 -1.34 23.23 -11.77
N ARG A 80 -1.44 21.96 -12.14
CA ARG A 80 -2.17 21.48 -13.33
C ARG A 80 -3.66 21.81 -13.26
N TYR A 81 -4.28 21.67 -12.08
CA TYR A 81 -5.68 21.96 -11.86
C TYR A 81 -5.95 23.43 -11.51
N ALA A 82 -4.92 24.28 -11.57
CA ALA A 82 -4.99 25.71 -11.26
C ALA A 82 -5.63 26.00 -9.88
N ILE A 83 -5.38 25.13 -8.89
CA ILE A 83 -5.84 25.34 -7.51
C ILE A 83 -4.93 26.39 -6.86
N ALA A 84 -5.50 27.52 -6.48
CA ALA A 84 -4.76 28.64 -5.89
C ALA A 84 -5.10 28.85 -4.41
N GLY A 85 -4.25 29.60 -3.70
CA GLY A 85 -4.52 30.08 -2.35
C GLY A 85 -4.34 29.03 -1.25
N LEU A 86 -3.66 27.92 -1.52
CA LEU A 86 -3.28 26.92 -0.50
C LEU A 86 -1.96 27.30 0.14
N SER A 87 -1.91 27.29 1.47
CA SER A 87 -0.67 27.37 2.24
C SER A 87 0.09 26.04 2.24
N ASP A 88 1.38 26.06 2.55
CA ASP A 88 2.18 24.86 2.70
C ASP A 88 1.61 23.89 3.75
N ALA A 89 1.09 24.41 4.87
CA ALA A 89 0.44 23.59 5.89
C ALA A 89 -0.81 22.85 5.38
N GLU A 90 -1.58 23.49 4.50
CA GLU A 90 -2.75 22.87 3.86
C GLU A 90 -2.35 21.82 2.83
N ILE A 91 -1.31 22.08 2.05
CA ILE A 91 -0.73 21.10 1.13
C ILE A 91 -0.21 19.88 1.91
N ASP A 92 0.44 20.11 3.05
CA ASP A 92 0.91 19.02 3.93
C ASP A 92 -0.24 18.22 4.54
N ASP A 93 -1.35 18.87 4.92
CA ASP A 93 -2.53 18.16 5.41
C ASP A 93 -3.21 17.35 4.31
N VAL A 94 -3.35 17.91 3.12
CA VAL A 94 -3.86 17.17 1.94
C VAL A 94 -2.95 15.98 1.61
N ASN A 95 -1.63 16.14 1.67
CA ASN A 95 -0.69 15.04 1.46
C ASN A 95 -0.92 13.90 2.45
N ARG A 96 -1.33 14.21 3.67
CA ARG A 96 -1.67 13.20 4.70
C ARG A 96 -2.98 12.46 4.42
N ALA A 97 -3.70 12.72 3.34
CA ALA A 97 -4.80 11.86 2.90
C ALA A 97 -4.35 10.40 2.77
N TRP A 98 -3.10 10.16 2.34
CA TRP A 98 -2.50 8.82 2.27
C TRP A 98 -2.29 8.16 3.65
N HIS A 99 -2.28 8.91 4.73
CA HIS A 99 -2.22 8.40 6.12
C HIS A 99 -3.60 8.02 6.66
N ARG A 100 -4.70 8.39 5.95
CA ARG A 100 -6.09 8.29 6.42
C ARG A 100 -6.92 7.29 5.61
N LEU A 101 -6.24 6.31 4.98
CA LEU A 101 -6.90 5.31 4.15
C LEU A 101 -7.70 4.32 5.00
N GLU A 102 -8.86 3.93 4.50
CA GLU A 102 -9.74 2.96 5.15
C GLU A 102 -9.43 1.53 4.66
N PRO A 103 -9.44 0.53 5.55
CA PRO A 103 -9.22 -0.85 5.17
C PRO A 103 -10.43 -1.40 4.42
N TRP A 104 -10.19 -2.44 3.61
CA TRP A 104 -11.29 -3.24 3.11
C TRP A 104 -12.01 -3.93 4.27
N PRO A 105 -13.33 -4.25 4.14
CA PRO A 105 -14.14 -4.72 5.26
C PRO A 105 -13.66 -6.02 5.94
N ASP A 106 -12.94 -6.85 5.20
CA ASP A 106 -12.41 -8.15 5.65
C ASP A 106 -11.06 -8.08 6.36
N VAL A 107 -10.40 -6.92 6.31
CA VAL A 107 -8.97 -6.80 6.66
C VAL A 107 -8.73 -6.90 8.15
N VAL A 108 -9.40 -6.09 8.97
CA VAL A 108 -9.12 -6.03 10.40
C VAL A 108 -9.39 -7.39 11.07
N GLU A 109 -10.50 -8.06 10.68
CA GLU A 109 -10.82 -9.39 11.17
C GLU A 109 -9.77 -10.42 10.73
N GLY A 110 -9.44 -10.46 9.42
CA GLY A 110 -8.46 -11.41 8.89
C GLY A 110 -7.07 -11.23 9.53
N LEU A 111 -6.59 -9.99 9.65
CA LEU A 111 -5.32 -9.68 10.32
C LEU A 111 -5.33 -10.10 11.79
N THR A 112 -6.43 -9.86 12.51
CA THR A 112 -6.58 -10.24 13.91
C THR A 112 -6.50 -11.77 14.09
N ARG A 113 -7.07 -12.54 13.17
CA ARG A 113 -6.96 -14.00 13.16
C ARG A 113 -5.53 -14.46 12.91
N LEU A 114 -4.90 -13.96 11.84
CA LEU A 114 -3.52 -14.29 11.47
C LEU A 114 -2.54 -13.99 12.60
N LYS A 115 -2.67 -12.83 13.25
CA LYS A 115 -1.82 -12.40 14.37
C LYS A 115 -1.76 -13.40 15.53
N ARG A 116 -2.77 -14.25 15.71
CA ARG A 116 -2.80 -15.24 16.80
C ARG A 116 -1.72 -16.32 16.66
N LYS A 117 -1.29 -16.59 15.43
CA LYS A 117 -0.35 -17.68 15.12
C LYS A 117 0.92 -17.25 14.37
N MET A 118 0.89 -16.06 13.75
CA MET A 118 1.97 -15.57 12.90
C MET A 118 2.31 -14.14 13.23
N VAL A 119 3.55 -13.75 12.99
CA VAL A 119 3.91 -12.33 12.96
C VAL A 119 3.27 -11.68 11.73
N ILE A 120 2.64 -10.52 11.92
CA ILE A 120 2.05 -9.75 10.82
C ILE A 120 2.65 -8.35 10.75
N ALA A 121 3.06 -7.94 9.54
CA ALA A 121 3.63 -6.62 9.31
C ALA A 121 3.31 -6.12 7.90
N PRO A 122 3.25 -4.81 7.65
CA PRO A 122 3.26 -4.30 6.28
C PRO A 122 4.62 -4.57 5.61
N CYS A 123 4.59 -4.83 4.31
CA CYS A 123 5.74 -4.75 3.40
C CYS A 123 5.35 -3.78 2.28
N SER A 124 5.40 -2.49 2.61
CA SER A 124 4.85 -1.41 1.80
C SER A 124 5.93 -0.47 1.30
N ASN A 125 5.63 0.21 0.21
CA ASN A 125 6.40 1.38 -0.24
C ASN A 125 6.16 2.63 0.63
N GLY A 126 5.12 2.61 1.48
CA GLY A 126 4.85 3.69 2.44
C GLY A 126 5.92 3.79 3.52
N ASN A 127 6.21 5.01 3.96
CA ASN A 127 7.13 5.26 5.05
C ASN A 127 6.52 4.94 6.42
N ILE A 128 7.35 4.80 7.43
CA ILE A 128 6.96 4.36 8.78
C ILE A 128 5.87 5.26 9.36
N ALA A 129 6.04 6.58 9.30
CA ALA A 129 5.06 7.52 9.86
C ALA A 129 3.68 7.37 9.20
N LEU A 130 3.64 7.19 7.88
CA LEU A 130 2.41 6.93 7.12
C LEU A 130 1.74 5.63 7.60
N MET A 131 2.51 4.55 7.69
CA MET A 131 1.99 3.24 8.12
C MET A 131 1.48 3.26 9.57
N VAL A 132 2.19 3.92 10.49
CA VAL A 132 1.78 4.05 11.90
C VAL A 132 0.48 4.85 12.01
N ASN A 133 0.38 5.99 11.33
CA ASN A 133 -0.83 6.81 11.38
C ASN A 133 -2.04 6.08 10.81
N MET A 134 -1.86 5.41 9.67
CA MET A 134 -2.90 4.59 9.05
C MET A 134 -3.32 3.45 9.98
N ALA A 135 -2.36 2.72 10.57
CA ALA A 135 -2.66 1.61 11.46
C ALA A 135 -3.46 2.04 12.69
N LYS A 136 -3.10 3.16 13.30
CA LYS A 136 -3.83 3.72 14.44
C LYS A 136 -5.24 4.14 14.09
N ARG A 137 -5.43 4.77 12.92
CA ARG A 137 -6.73 5.21 12.45
C ARG A 137 -7.63 4.04 12.07
N ALA A 138 -7.10 3.08 11.33
CA ALA A 138 -7.84 1.98 10.72
C ALA A 138 -7.93 0.73 11.61
N GLY A 139 -7.32 0.74 12.81
CA GLY A 139 -7.32 -0.42 13.71
C GLY A 139 -6.52 -1.61 13.17
N LEU A 140 -5.48 -1.36 12.34
CA LEU A 140 -4.65 -2.43 11.78
C LEU A 140 -3.69 -2.95 12.85
N PRO A 141 -3.77 -4.25 13.23
CA PRO A 141 -3.11 -4.77 14.43
C PRO A 141 -1.68 -5.27 14.16
N TRP A 142 -0.88 -4.52 13.41
CA TRP A 142 0.49 -4.91 13.07
C TRP A 142 1.35 -5.20 14.31
N ASP A 143 2.27 -6.16 14.20
CA ASP A 143 3.28 -6.44 15.23
C ASP A 143 4.46 -5.45 15.12
N CYS A 144 4.83 -5.08 13.91
CA CYS A 144 5.84 -4.08 13.59
C CYS A 144 5.55 -3.43 12.24
N ILE A 145 6.30 -2.39 11.89
CA ILE A 145 6.21 -1.71 10.59
C ILE A 145 7.48 -2.00 9.80
N LEU A 146 7.32 -2.67 8.65
CA LEU A 146 8.39 -3.00 7.71
C LEU A 146 8.05 -2.45 6.33
N GLY A 147 9.02 -2.49 5.41
CA GLY A 147 8.85 -2.06 4.03
C GLY A 147 9.98 -1.15 3.55
N ALA A 148 9.66 -0.26 2.62
CA ALA A 148 10.65 0.48 1.87
C ALA A 148 11.57 1.36 2.72
N GLU A 149 11.06 2.01 3.78
CA GLU A 149 11.89 2.87 4.62
C GLU A 149 12.90 2.05 5.46
N THR A 150 12.51 0.90 6.00
CA THR A 150 13.42 0.01 6.74
C THR A 150 14.42 -0.66 5.81
N ALA A 151 14.02 -0.92 4.56
CA ALA A 151 14.88 -1.50 3.52
C ALA A 151 15.74 -0.47 2.80
N ARG A 152 15.38 0.83 2.86
CA ARG A 152 15.89 1.91 2.01
C ARG A 152 15.82 1.55 0.52
N SER A 153 14.75 0.84 0.15
CA SER A 153 14.53 0.33 -1.21
C SER A 153 13.05 0.15 -1.49
N TYR A 154 12.58 0.63 -2.63
CA TYR A 154 11.19 0.47 -3.06
C TYR A 154 10.95 -0.87 -3.76
N LYS A 155 9.79 -1.47 -3.54
CA LYS A 155 9.31 -2.57 -4.38
C LYS A 155 9.29 -2.14 -5.87
N PRO A 156 9.57 -3.02 -6.82
CA PRO A 156 9.80 -4.47 -6.68
C PRO A 156 11.27 -4.87 -6.48
N MET A 157 12.14 -3.98 -5.99
CA MET A 157 13.54 -4.32 -5.76
C MET A 157 13.67 -5.42 -4.72
N PRO A 158 14.58 -6.41 -4.91
CA PRO A 158 14.77 -7.56 -4.01
C PRO A 158 14.93 -7.16 -2.55
N GLU A 159 15.66 -6.10 -2.29
CA GLU A 159 15.96 -5.62 -0.95
C GLU A 159 14.71 -5.27 -0.15
N ALA A 160 13.64 -4.75 -0.80
CA ALA A 160 12.39 -4.42 -0.14
C ALA A 160 11.71 -5.65 0.53
N TYR A 161 11.88 -6.84 -0.05
CA TYR A 161 11.33 -8.10 0.48
C TYR A 161 12.31 -8.77 1.44
N LEU A 162 13.58 -8.87 1.07
CA LEU A 162 14.59 -9.56 1.86
C LEU A 162 14.89 -8.84 3.18
N ALA A 163 14.79 -7.51 3.22
CA ALA A 163 14.93 -6.75 4.46
C ALA A 163 13.85 -7.15 5.48
N ALA A 164 12.60 -7.36 5.04
CA ALA A 164 11.54 -7.82 5.93
C ALA A 164 11.90 -9.18 6.57
N CYS A 165 12.40 -10.13 5.78
CA CYS A 165 12.85 -11.43 6.28
C CYS A 165 13.98 -11.27 7.31
N ARG A 166 15.00 -10.45 7.00
CA ARG A 166 16.14 -10.22 7.91
C ARG A 166 15.71 -9.56 9.23
N HIS A 167 14.83 -8.55 9.17
CA HIS A 167 14.35 -7.87 10.38
C HIS A 167 13.52 -8.80 11.28
N LEU A 168 12.84 -9.78 10.69
CA LEU A 168 12.08 -10.80 11.43
C LEU A 168 12.95 -11.98 11.88
N GLY A 169 14.21 -12.07 11.46
CA GLY A 169 15.08 -13.22 11.75
C GLY A 169 14.59 -14.52 11.11
N LEU A 170 13.91 -14.44 9.95
CA LEU A 170 13.31 -15.57 9.26
C LEU A 170 13.94 -15.80 7.88
N ALA A 171 14.01 -17.06 7.47
CA ALA A 171 14.35 -17.40 6.09
C ALA A 171 13.19 -17.00 5.14
N PRO A 172 13.47 -16.62 3.87
CA PRO A 172 12.43 -16.20 2.92
C PRO A 172 11.25 -17.20 2.83
N GLY A 173 11.50 -18.50 2.75
CA GLY A 173 10.46 -19.53 2.68
C GLY A 173 9.61 -19.69 3.96
N GLN A 174 9.92 -18.95 5.03
CA GLN A 174 9.12 -18.88 6.25
C GLN A 174 8.24 -17.63 6.31
N VAL A 175 8.38 -16.73 5.32
CA VAL A 175 7.62 -15.48 5.21
C VAL A 175 6.72 -15.54 3.98
N MET A 176 5.45 -15.22 4.15
CA MET A 176 4.48 -15.10 3.04
C MET A 176 4.25 -13.62 2.72
N MET A 177 4.46 -13.23 1.46
CA MET A 177 4.00 -11.95 0.94
C MET A 177 2.54 -12.07 0.52
N VAL A 178 1.68 -11.21 1.04
CA VAL A 178 0.26 -11.16 0.70
C VAL A 178 -0.03 -9.88 -0.07
N ALA A 179 -0.61 -10.02 -1.27
CA ALA A 179 -0.94 -8.88 -2.12
C ALA A 179 -2.16 -9.16 -3.02
N ALA A 180 -2.79 -8.07 -3.48
CA ALA A 180 -3.78 -8.11 -4.56
C ALA A 180 -3.14 -7.99 -5.96
N HIS A 181 -1.83 -7.76 -6.04
CA HIS A 181 -1.11 -7.47 -7.28
C HIS A 181 -0.18 -8.63 -7.64
N ASN A 182 -0.44 -9.30 -8.76
CA ASN A 182 0.37 -10.42 -9.24
C ASN A 182 1.85 -10.02 -9.47
N GLY A 183 2.12 -8.80 -9.93
CA GLY A 183 3.47 -8.29 -10.12
C GLY A 183 4.29 -8.21 -8.82
N ASP A 184 3.65 -7.82 -7.72
CA ASP A 184 4.27 -7.77 -6.39
C ASP A 184 4.59 -9.19 -5.86
N LEU A 185 3.64 -10.12 -6.02
CA LEU A 185 3.82 -11.53 -5.66
C LEU A 185 4.91 -12.21 -6.49
N LYS A 186 4.99 -11.92 -7.79
CA LYS A 186 6.05 -12.42 -8.67
C LYS A 186 7.43 -11.96 -8.20
N ALA A 187 7.55 -10.70 -7.84
CA ALA A 187 8.81 -10.16 -7.33
C ALA A 187 9.19 -10.78 -5.97
N ALA A 188 8.25 -10.95 -5.06
CA ALA A 188 8.47 -11.62 -3.78
C ALA A 188 8.85 -13.11 -3.95
N LYS A 189 8.14 -13.82 -4.84
CA LYS A 189 8.41 -15.24 -5.17
C LYS A 189 9.83 -15.43 -5.68
N ALA A 190 10.31 -14.51 -6.52
CA ALA A 190 11.68 -14.55 -7.03
C ALA A 190 12.75 -14.41 -5.93
N GLN A 191 12.38 -13.91 -4.75
CA GLN A 191 13.24 -13.83 -3.56
C GLN A 191 13.06 -15.04 -2.62
N GLY A 192 12.27 -16.04 -3.02
CA GLY A 192 12.02 -17.24 -2.23
C GLY A 192 10.94 -17.11 -1.15
N LEU A 193 10.18 -16.03 -1.11
CA LEU A 193 9.03 -15.91 -0.22
C LEU A 193 7.87 -16.79 -0.71
N ALA A 194 7.05 -17.26 0.22
CA ALA A 194 5.74 -17.76 -0.11
C ALA A 194 4.81 -16.60 -0.50
N THR A 195 3.73 -16.90 -1.23
CA THR A 195 2.85 -15.87 -1.81
C THR A 195 1.38 -16.18 -1.56
N GLY A 196 0.67 -15.16 -1.09
CA GLY A 196 -0.77 -15.17 -0.87
C GLY A 196 -1.47 -14.12 -1.72
N PHE A 197 -2.41 -14.52 -2.56
CA PHE A 197 -3.17 -13.60 -3.41
C PHE A 197 -4.57 -13.37 -2.83
N VAL A 198 -4.95 -12.11 -2.69
CA VAL A 198 -6.32 -11.71 -2.32
C VAL A 198 -6.79 -10.62 -3.29
N PRO A 199 -7.71 -10.93 -4.22
CA PRO A 199 -8.15 -9.97 -5.24
C PRO A 199 -8.91 -8.78 -4.64
N ARG A 200 -8.74 -7.62 -5.24
CA ARG A 200 -9.51 -6.40 -4.95
C ARG A 200 -10.12 -5.87 -6.25
N PRO A 201 -11.24 -6.45 -6.71
CA PRO A 201 -11.75 -6.21 -8.06
C PRO A 201 -12.29 -4.81 -8.29
N THR A 202 -12.38 -3.99 -7.25
CA THR A 202 -12.86 -2.60 -7.32
C THR A 202 -11.79 -1.57 -6.93
N GLU A 203 -10.53 -1.97 -6.74
CA GLU A 203 -9.44 -1.05 -6.40
C GLU A 203 -9.34 0.14 -7.35
N HIS A 204 -9.45 -0.14 -8.65
CA HIS A 204 -9.40 0.87 -9.71
C HIS A 204 -10.79 1.24 -10.25
N GLY A 205 -11.86 0.96 -9.48
CA GLY A 205 -13.25 1.18 -9.88
C GLY A 205 -13.85 0.00 -10.63
N THR A 206 -15.11 0.15 -11.09
CA THR A 206 -15.90 -0.94 -11.68
C THR A 206 -15.39 -1.46 -13.04
N GLY A 207 -14.45 -0.75 -13.65
CA GLY A 207 -13.85 -1.12 -14.95
C GLY A 207 -12.50 -1.83 -14.85
N GLN A 208 -12.08 -2.25 -13.66
CA GLN A 208 -10.79 -2.92 -13.46
C GLN A 208 -10.70 -4.20 -14.28
N LYS A 209 -9.54 -4.40 -14.95
CA LYS A 209 -9.27 -5.56 -15.80
C LYS A 209 -8.05 -6.36 -15.37
N THR A 210 -7.23 -5.83 -14.47
CA THR A 210 -5.98 -6.43 -14.00
C THR A 210 -6.13 -7.00 -12.60
N ASP A 211 -5.32 -7.99 -12.26
CA ASP A 211 -5.23 -8.58 -10.92
C ASP A 211 -6.57 -9.13 -10.36
N LEU A 212 -7.42 -9.65 -11.25
CA LEU A 212 -8.69 -10.28 -10.88
C LEU A 212 -8.52 -11.76 -10.53
N VAL A 213 -7.46 -12.39 -11.02
CA VAL A 213 -7.17 -13.81 -10.87
C VAL A 213 -5.71 -13.99 -10.50
N ALA A 214 -5.43 -14.99 -9.67
CA ALA A 214 -4.08 -15.37 -9.26
C ALA A 214 -3.27 -15.92 -10.44
N ASP A 215 -2.02 -15.47 -10.58
CA ASP A 215 -1.09 -16.01 -11.58
C ASP A 215 -0.65 -17.43 -11.20
N HIS A 216 -0.90 -18.38 -12.11
CA HIS A 216 -0.45 -19.75 -11.96
C HIS A 216 1.09 -19.84 -11.90
N GLY A 217 1.59 -20.63 -10.96
CA GLY A 217 3.04 -20.82 -10.75
C GLY A 217 3.72 -19.71 -9.95
N VAL A 218 3.01 -18.61 -9.68
CA VAL A 218 3.47 -17.52 -8.80
C VAL A 218 2.83 -17.62 -7.43
N VAL A 219 1.53 -17.86 -7.37
CA VAL A 219 0.72 -17.81 -6.15
C VAL A 219 0.66 -19.19 -5.48
N ASP A 220 1.04 -19.26 -4.21
CA ASP A 220 0.95 -20.49 -3.42
C ASP A 220 -0.44 -20.68 -2.81
N ILE A 221 -1.05 -19.58 -2.33
CA ILE A 221 -2.41 -19.58 -1.76
C ILE A 221 -3.20 -18.41 -2.36
N ALA A 222 -4.35 -18.71 -2.94
CA ALA A 222 -5.33 -17.69 -3.32
C ALA A 222 -6.52 -17.75 -2.38
N ALA A 223 -7.02 -16.60 -1.94
CA ALA A 223 -8.19 -16.49 -1.09
C ALA A 223 -9.03 -15.28 -1.53
N SER A 224 -10.35 -15.33 -1.35
CA SER A 224 -11.26 -14.24 -1.72
C SER A 224 -11.24 -13.07 -0.74
N SER A 225 -10.65 -13.27 0.46
CA SER A 225 -10.58 -12.28 1.53
C SER A 225 -9.46 -12.59 2.51
N PHE A 226 -9.07 -11.64 3.36
CA PHE A 226 -8.12 -11.88 4.45
C PHE A 226 -8.69 -12.86 5.50
N VAL A 227 -10.01 -12.88 5.68
CA VAL A 227 -10.68 -13.85 6.56
C VAL A 227 -10.51 -15.27 6.02
N GLU A 228 -10.73 -15.46 4.70
CA GLU A 228 -10.52 -16.76 4.07
C GLU A 228 -9.02 -17.13 4.07
N LEU A 229 -8.13 -16.17 3.82
CA LEU A 229 -6.69 -16.42 3.90
C LEU A 229 -6.28 -16.94 5.29
N ALA A 230 -6.81 -16.32 6.36
CA ALA A 230 -6.57 -16.78 7.72
C ALA A 230 -7.07 -18.23 7.92
N ALA A 231 -8.26 -18.55 7.44
CA ALA A 231 -8.80 -19.91 7.51
C ALA A 231 -7.93 -20.93 6.74
N ARG A 232 -7.43 -20.58 5.55
CA ARG A 232 -6.53 -21.45 4.75
C ARG A 232 -5.15 -21.66 5.40
N LEU A 233 -4.78 -20.77 6.32
CA LEU A 233 -3.56 -20.85 7.13
C LEU A 233 -3.83 -21.40 8.56
N ASP A 234 -5.01 -22.00 8.77
CA ASP A 234 -5.45 -22.57 10.05
C ASP A 234 -5.48 -21.58 11.22
N CYS A 235 -5.79 -20.26 10.95
CA CYS A 235 -5.83 -19.19 11.95
C CYS A 235 -7.25 -18.76 12.32
#